data_66fc3901728913dd7e79cef066224403
#
_entry.id   66fc3901728913dd7e79cef066224403
#
_cell.length_a   1.000
_cell.length_b   1.000
_cell.length_c   1.000
_cell.angle_alpha   90.00
_cell.angle_beta   90.00
_cell.angle_gamma   90.00
#
_symmetry.space_group_name_H-M   'P 1'
#
loop_
_entity.id
_entity.type
_entity.pdbx_description
1 polymer ?
#
loop_
_entity_poly.entity_id
_entity_poly.type
_entity_poly.pdbx_seq_one_letter_code
_entity_poly.pdbx_strand_id
1 'polypeptide(L)'
;MTASRKFLLGFAGLALCICSGAASSQGSQKWTPDAILTLMDHAAQDFHSLSANIERIKYTDVVKDTSTESGQLWVRKDDKMRIQITKPDPRTVLRVGDTFYIFNPKINRVEEYDIGKNREMVDQYLELGFNTRGEHLRKNYLVAVTGEQELDGRKTVVIELTPKSDKIREQITKIQMWVDTGSWMAIQQKVYEANSGDYFIIHCTGLMKNLKIDDSRFKPDWPKNATKIKPRG
;
A
#
# COMPACT_ATOMS: atom_id res chain seq x y z
N MET A 1 82.08 -7.99 40.53
CA MET A 1 82.26 -9.34 39.96
C MET A 1 81.40 -9.39 38.72
N THR A 2 82.17 -9.45 37.65
CA THR A 2 81.92 -10.27 36.42
C THR A 2 80.66 -9.96 35.58
N ALA A 3 80.86 -9.26 34.53
CA ALA A 3 81.26 -9.64 33.16
C ALA A 3 80.03 -10.06 32.36
N SER A 4 79.78 -9.35 31.36
CA SER A 4 80.26 -9.42 29.96
C SER A 4 79.15 -10.05 29.02
N ARG A 5 78.71 -9.44 28.03
CA ARG A 5 79.02 -9.49 26.60
C ARG A 5 77.87 -9.14 25.69
N LYS A 6 78.11 -8.13 24.94
CA LYS A 6 77.69 -7.84 23.55
C LYS A 6 76.97 -8.97 22.76
N PHE A 7 75.90 -8.59 22.01
CA PHE A 7 75.91 -8.85 20.56
C PHE A 7 74.92 -7.89 19.82
N LEU A 8 75.49 -7.24 18.84
CA LEU A 8 74.80 -6.42 17.83
C LEU A 8 74.13 -7.35 16.82
N LEU A 9 72.97 -6.99 16.32
CA LEU A 9 72.61 -7.12 14.92
C LEU A 9 71.26 -6.48 14.64
N GLY A 10 71.26 -5.52 13.72
CA GLY A 10 70.13 -4.79 13.22
C GLY A 10 69.30 -5.64 12.26
N PHE A 11 68.01 -5.33 12.20
CA PHE A 11 67.24 -5.67 11.02
C PHE A 11 66.23 -4.53 10.78
N ALA A 12 66.36 -3.94 9.61
CA ALA A 12 65.40 -3.02 9.01
C ALA A 12 64.11 -3.76 8.76
N GLY A 13 63.01 -3.34 9.40
CA GLY A 13 61.67 -3.88 9.22
C GLY A 13 60.74 -2.86 8.55
N LEU A 14 60.48 -3.12 7.35
CA LEU A 14 59.58 -2.53 6.36
C LEU A 14 58.22 -2.18 6.95
N ALA A 15 57.89 -0.89 6.99
CA ALA A 15 56.52 -0.43 7.35
C ALA A 15 55.56 -0.77 6.21
N LEU A 16 54.77 -1.82 6.40
CA LEU A 16 53.70 -2.19 5.49
C LEU A 16 52.46 -1.35 5.85
N CYS A 17 52.24 -0.24 5.13
CA CYS A 17 50.96 0.49 5.13
C CYS A 17 49.88 -0.39 4.55
N ILE A 18 49.09 -1.03 5.43
CA ILE A 18 47.85 -1.71 5.02
C ILE A 18 46.80 -0.59 4.85
N CYS A 19 46.65 -0.09 3.63
CA CYS A 19 45.47 0.65 3.23
C CYS A 19 44.27 -0.26 3.29
N SER A 20 43.56 -0.28 4.41
CA SER A 20 42.24 -0.87 4.53
C SER A 20 41.28 -0.03 3.68
N GLY A 21 41.18 -0.36 2.41
CA GLY A 21 40.12 0.13 1.54
C GLY A 21 38.77 -0.33 2.12
N ALA A 22 38.05 0.57 2.74
CA ALA A 22 36.64 0.36 3.04
C ALA A 22 35.92 0.24 1.70
N ALA A 23 35.75 -0.99 1.22
CA ALA A 23 34.84 -1.29 0.13
C ALA A 23 33.44 -0.98 0.66
N SER A 24 32.92 0.18 0.32
CA SER A 24 31.50 0.47 0.42
C SER A 24 30.79 -0.56 -0.45
N SER A 25 30.24 -1.61 0.16
CA SER A 25 29.32 -2.49 -0.52
C SER A 25 28.07 -1.67 -0.82
N GLN A 26 28.05 -1.01 -1.96
CA GLN A 26 26.81 -0.64 -2.60
C GLN A 26 26.11 -1.97 -2.91
N GLY A 27 25.26 -2.40 -1.99
CA GLY A 27 24.34 -3.53 -2.21
C GLY A 27 23.63 -3.24 -3.51
N SER A 28 23.89 -4.02 -4.55
CA SER A 28 23.19 -3.88 -5.81
C SER A 28 21.70 -3.99 -5.51
N GLN A 29 20.95 -2.91 -5.73
CA GLN A 29 19.51 -2.91 -5.54
C GLN A 29 18.94 -4.05 -6.39
N LYS A 30 18.44 -5.08 -5.72
CA LYS A 30 17.96 -6.32 -6.36
C LYS A 30 16.79 -6.07 -7.31
N TRP A 31 15.99 -5.02 -7.03
CA TRP A 31 14.77 -4.71 -7.74
C TRP A 31 14.86 -3.37 -8.46
N THR A 32 14.47 -3.35 -9.73
CA THR A 32 14.22 -2.10 -10.47
C THR A 32 12.72 -1.80 -10.48
N PRO A 33 12.32 -0.52 -10.58
CA PRO A 33 10.89 -0.16 -10.70
C PRO A 33 10.19 -0.94 -11.81
N ASP A 34 10.79 -1.00 -13.01
CA ASP A 34 10.19 -1.70 -14.16
C ASP A 34 10.01 -3.20 -13.93
N ALA A 35 10.97 -3.87 -13.28
CA ALA A 35 10.84 -5.29 -12.97
C ALA A 35 9.66 -5.54 -12.00
N ILE A 36 9.54 -4.74 -10.94
CA ILE A 36 8.43 -4.84 -9.99
C ILE A 36 7.09 -4.62 -10.68
N LEU A 37 6.99 -3.52 -11.46
CA LEU A 37 5.76 -3.16 -12.13
C LEU A 37 5.33 -4.23 -13.16
N THR A 38 6.27 -4.84 -13.84
CA THR A 38 6.00 -5.96 -14.77
C THR A 38 5.47 -7.19 -14.03
N LEU A 39 6.04 -7.52 -12.87
CA LEU A 39 5.55 -8.64 -12.05
C LEU A 39 4.17 -8.35 -11.46
N MET A 40 3.87 -7.11 -11.07
CA MET A 40 2.54 -6.68 -10.66
C MET A 40 1.53 -6.79 -11.82
N ASP A 41 1.92 -6.42 -13.05
CA ASP A 41 1.05 -6.59 -14.24
C ASP A 41 0.72 -8.06 -14.46
N HIS A 42 1.69 -8.96 -14.38
CA HIS A 42 1.44 -10.40 -14.49
C HIS A 42 0.51 -10.91 -13.39
N ALA A 43 0.71 -10.48 -12.15
CA ALA A 43 -0.18 -10.85 -11.05
C ALA A 43 -1.61 -10.35 -11.23
N ALA A 44 -1.79 -9.19 -11.89
CA ALA A 44 -3.09 -8.61 -12.15
C ALA A 44 -3.85 -9.30 -13.30
N GLN A 45 -3.18 -9.96 -14.25
CA GLN A 45 -3.83 -10.65 -15.39
C GLN A 45 -4.80 -11.73 -14.93
N ASP A 46 -4.41 -12.52 -13.92
CA ASP A 46 -5.21 -13.62 -13.39
C ASP A 46 -6.15 -13.18 -12.26
N PHE A 47 -6.34 -11.89 -12.08
CA PHE A 47 -7.21 -11.39 -11.02
C PHE A 47 -8.69 -11.57 -11.39
N HIS A 48 -9.45 -12.25 -10.53
CA HIS A 48 -10.89 -12.40 -10.62
C HIS A 48 -11.61 -11.88 -9.39
N SER A 49 -11.03 -12.11 -8.23
CA SER A 49 -11.60 -11.68 -6.95
C SER A 49 -10.54 -11.60 -5.85
N LEU A 50 -10.86 -10.87 -4.80
CA LEU A 50 -10.06 -10.78 -3.58
C LEU A 50 -10.97 -10.68 -2.37
N SER A 51 -10.64 -11.38 -1.30
CA SER A 51 -11.12 -11.08 0.03
C SER A 51 -9.95 -10.87 0.99
N ALA A 52 -10.10 -9.96 1.94
CA ALA A 52 -9.10 -9.65 2.94
C ALA A 52 -9.74 -9.06 4.20
N ASN A 53 -9.03 -9.16 5.33
CA ASN A 53 -9.26 -8.26 6.44
C ASN A 53 -8.54 -6.94 6.13
N ILE A 54 -9.15 -5.82 6.48
CA ILE A 54 -8.54 -4.50 6.30
C ILE A 54 -8.45 -3.77 7.62
N GLU A 55 -7.37 -3.04 7.78
CA GLU A 55 -7.18 -2.04 8.82
C GLU A 55 -6.82 -0.72 8.15
N ARG A 56 -7.53 0.34 8.52
CA ARG A 56 -7.23 1.70 8.11
C ARG A 56 -6.81 2.51 9.31
N ILE A 57 -5.60 3.01 9.29
CA ILE A 57 -5.04 3.88 10.33
C ILE A 57 -4.94 5.28 9.74
N LYS A 58 -5.58 6.27 10.36
CA LYS A 58 -5.42 7.68 9.99
C LYS A 58 -4.68 8.40 11.10
N TYR A 59 -3.57 9.07 10.76
CA TYR A 59 -2.86 9.99 11.61
C TYR A 59 -3.24 11.43 11.24
N THR A 60 -3.57 12.24 12.25
CA THR A 60 -3.90 13.65 12.10
C THR A 60 -2.84 14.49 12.81
N ASP A 61 -2.02 15.19 12.04
CA ASP A 61 -0.80 15.84 12.55
C ASP A 61 -1.08 17.00 13.50
N VAL A 62 -2.10 17.80 13.25
CA VAL A 62 -2.46 18.97 14.09
C VAL A 62 -2.75 18.57 15.54
N VAL A 63 -3.44 17.44 15.74
CA VAL A 63 -3.79 16.93 17.08
C VAL A 63 -2.88 15.81 17.55
N LYS A 64 -1.90 15.38 16.71
CA LYS A 64 -0.99 14.25 16.98
C LYS A 64 -1.74 12.97 17.37
N ASP A 65 -2.89 12.74 16.78
CA ASP A 65 -3.78 11.63 17.12
C ASP A 65 -3.88 10.60 15.99
N THR A 66 -4.20 9.37 16.38
CA THR A 66 -4.33 8.25 15.46
C THR A 66 -5.68 7.56 15.68
N SER A 67 -6.45 7.44 14.62
CA SER A 67 -7.68 6.66 14.60
C SER A 67 -7.51 5.39 13.78
N THR A 68 -8.10 4.28 14.25
CA THR A 68 -8.01 2.99 13.58
C THR A 68 -9.40 2.45 13.31
N GLU A 69 -9.62 2.02 12.08
CA GLU A 69 -10.83 1.33 11.63
C GLU A 69 -10.46 -0.06 11.13
N SER A 70 -11.28 -1.06 11.45
CA SER A 70 -11.05 -2.41 10.98
C SER A 70 -12.31 -3.03 10.39
N GLY A 71 -12.11 -3.96 9.45
CA GLY A 71 -13.22 -4.60 8.77
C GLY A 71 -12.78 -5.66 7.78
N GLN A 72 -13.65 -5.93 6.83
CA GLN A 72 -13.43 -6.91 5.78
C GLN A 72 -13.71 -6.28 4.40
N LEU A 73 -12.98 -6.79 3.42
CA LEU A 73 -13.06 -6.37 2.03
C LEU A 73 -13.37 -7.56 1.14
N TRP A 74 -14.22 -7.34 0.15
CA TRP A 74 -14.45 -8.24 -0.98
C TRP A 74 -14.44 -7.41 -2.26
N VAL A 75 -13.66 -7.83 -3.23
CA VAL A 75 -13.58 -7.21 -4.57
C VAL A 75 -13.74 -8.29 -5.62
N ARG A 76 -14.42 -7.97 -6.70
CA ARG A 76 -14.53 -8.80 -7.88
C ARG A 76 -14.37 -7.96 -9.16
N LYS A 77 -13.77 -8.53 -10.19
CA LYS A 77 -13.36 -7.79 -11.40
C LYS A 77 -14.53 -7.22 -12.22
N ASP A 78 -15.79 -7.65 -11.96
CA ASP A 78 -17.01 -7.16 -12.60
C ASP A 78 -17.57 -5.90 -11.91
N ASP A 79 -16.68 -5.02 -11.43
CA ASP A 79 -17.02 -3.75 -10.77
C ASP A 79 -17.86 -3.91 -9.51
N LYS A 80 -17.61 -4.98 -8.77
CA LYS A 80 -18.25 -5.23 -7.47
C LYS A 80 -17.22 -5.13 -6.35
N MET A 81 -17.55 -4.35 -5.35
CA MET A 81 -16.76 -4.21 -4.14
C MET A 81 -17.68 -4.07 -2.93
N ARG A 82 -17.30 -4.71 -1.85
CA ARG A 82 -17.89 -4.49 -0.52
C ARG A 82 -16.79 -4.29 0.49
N ILE A 83 -16.88 -3.20 1.24
CA ILE A 83 -16.07 -2.98 2.45
C ILE A 83 -17.05 -2.92 3.61
N GLN A 84 -16.85 -3.77 4.60
CA GLN A 84 -17.63 -3.80 5.82
C GLN A 84 -16.75 -3.41 6.98
N ILE A 85 -16.78 -2.16 7.39
CA ILE A 85 -16.13 -1.68 8.61
C ILE A 85 -16.95 -2.17 9.79
N THR A 86 -16.27 -2.78 10.77
CA THR A 86 -16.87 -3.34 11.98
C THR A 86 -16.53 -2.56 13.24
N LYS A 87 -15.40 -1.86 13.24
CA LYS A 87 -14.89 -1.08 14.38
C LYS A 87 -14.24 0.21 13.90
N PRO A 88 -14.28 1.32 14.69
CA PRO A 88 -15.12 1.52 15.85
C PRO A 88 -16.58 1.79 15.48
N ASP A 89 -16.83 2.46 14.34
CA ASP A 89 -18.14 2.84 13.84
C ASP A 89 -18.52 1.98 12.64
N PRO A 90 -19.43 1.00 12.81
CA PRO A 90 -19.84 0.11 11.74
C PRO A 90 -20.42 0.87 10.54
N ARG A 91 -19.98 0.51 9.34
CA ARG A 91 -20.55 0.98 8.08
C ARG A 91 -20.25 0.00 6.94
N THR A 92 -21.09 0.03 5.95
CA THR A 92 -20.88 -0.75 4.71
C THR A 92 -20.70 0.20 3.54
N VAL A 93 -19.62 0.01 2.77
CA VAL A 93 -19.44 0.61 1.45
C VAL A 93 -19.68 -0.50 0.45
N LEU A 94 -20.62 -0.29 -0.47
CA LEU A 94 -20.95 -1.25 -1.52
C LEU A 94 -20.85 -0.56 -2.87
N ARG A 95 -20.08 -1.14 -3.78
CA ARG A 95 -20.06 -0.77 -5.21
C ARG A 95 -20.69 -1.85 -6.05
N VAL A 96 -21.59 -1.44 -6.95
CA VAL A 96 -22.15 -2.28 -8.01
C VAL A 96 -22.15 -1.48 -9.30
N GLY A 97 -21.23 -1.79 -10.19
CA GLY A 97 -21.02 -1.01 -11.41
C GLY A 97 -20.63 0.45 -11.08
N ASP A 98 -21.43 1.37 -11.60
CA ASP A 98 -21.19 2.82 -11.43
C ASP A 98 -21.88 3.42 -10.19
N THR A 99 -22.42 2.60 -9.30
CA THR A 99 -23.08 3.09 -8.10
C THR A 99 -22.35 2.69 -6.84
N PHE A 100 -22.10 3.66 -5.98
CA PHE A 100 -21.63 3.45 -4.62
C PHE A 100 -22.74 3.70 -3.62
N TYR A 101 -22.81 2.84 -2.62
CA TYR A 101 -23.68 2.98 -1.46
C TYR A 101 -22.84 3.03 -0.21
N ILE A 102 -23.13 3.98 0.68
CA ILE A 102 -22.55 4.04 2.01
C ILE A 102 -23.69 3.91 3.03
N PHE A 103 -23.77 2.74 3.66
CA PHE A 103 -24.76 2.52 4.71
C PHE A 103 -24.16 2.75 6.09
N ASN A 104 -24.78 3.63 6.86
CA ASN A 104 -24.46 3.87 8.26
C ASN A 104 -25.60 3.33 9.13
N PRO A 105 -25.41 2.20 9.83
CA PRO A 105 -26.45 1.58 10.66
C PRO A 105 -26.80 2.41 11.89
N LYS A 106 -25.87 3.21 12.43
CA LYS A 106 -26.08 4.03 13.64
C LYS A 106 -27.19 5.07 13.46
N ILE A 107 -27.33 5.57 12.23
CA ILE A 107 -28.35 6.57 11.88
C ILE A 107 -29.36 6.02 10.84
N ASN A 108 -29.29 4.73 10.56
CA ASN A 108 -30.15 4.01 9.59
C ASN A 108 -30.25 4.76 8.24
N ARG A 109 -29.09 5.18 7.68
CA ARG A 109 -29.03 6.00 6.46
C ARG A 109 -28.16 5.36 5.40
N VAL A 110 -28.65 5.41 4.14
CA VAL A 110 -27.90 5.03 2.94
C VAL A 110 -27.66 6.26 2.08
N GLU A 111 -26.41 6.50 1.75
CA GLU A 111 -26.00 7.48 0.76
C GLU A 111 -25.71 6.77 -0.54
N GLU A 112 -26.31 7.25 -1.65
CA GLU A 112 -26.14 6.69 -2.99
C GLU A 112 -25.43 7.71 -3.87
N TYR A 113 -24.27 7.30 -4.43
CA TYR A 113 -23.43 8.11 -5.30
C TYR A 113 -23.35 7.48 -6.68
N ASP A 114 -23.68 8.24 -7.72
CA ASP A 114 -23.42 7.88 -9.11
C ASP A 114 -22.02 8.37 -9.49
N ILE A 115 -21.13 7.42 -9.83
CA ILE A 115 -19.74 7.72 -10.21
C ILE A 115 -19.51 7.72 -11.72
N GLY A 116 -20.55 7.49 -12.55
CA GLY A 116 -20.40 7.28 -13.98
C GLY A 116 -19.49 8.32 -14.66
N LYS A 117 -19.69 9.60 -14.36
CA LYS A 117 -18.85 10.70 -14.90
C LYS A 117 -17.44 10.76 -14.32
N ASN A 118 -17.24 10.22 -13.12
CA ASN A 118 -15.98 10.22 -12.38
C ASN A 118 -15.37 8.82 -12.25
N ARG A 119 -15.88 7.85 -13.01
CA ARG A 119 -15.50 6.45 -12.92
C ARG A 119 -13.99 6.25 -13.03
N GLU A 120 -13.36 6.84 -14.04
CA GLU A 120 -11.91 6.70 -14.25
C GLU A 120 -11.11 7.17 -13.02
N MET A 121 -11.49 8.29 -12.43
CA MET A 121 -10.83 8.81 -11.23
C MET A 121 -11.04 7.88 -10.03
N VAL A 122 -12.26 7.39 -9.83
CA VAL A 122 -12.58 6.46 -8.73
C VAL A 122 -11.83 5.14 -8.91
N ASP A 123 -11.80 4.60 -10.13
CA ASP A 123 -11.09 3.36 -10.44
C ASP A 123 -9.58 3.50 -10.18
N GLN A 124 -8.96 4.63 -10.52
CA GLN A 124 -7.57 4.91 -10.19
C GLN A 124 -7.29 4.85 -8.68
N TYR A 125 -8.18 5.38 -7.85
CA TYR A 125 -8.04 5.30 -6.38
C TYR A 125 -8.22 3.88 -5.86
N LEU A 126 -9.19 3.14 -6.39
CA LEU A 126 -9.44 1.76 -5.96
C LEU A 126 -8.35 0.80 -6.42
N GLU A 127 -7.81 0.99 -7.61
CA GLU A 127 -6.72 0.18 -8.15
C GLU A 127 -5.44 0.28 -7.33
N LEU A 128 -5.17 1.43 -6.72
CA LEU A 128 -4.04 1.56 -5.78
C LEU A 128 -4.18 0.59 -4.60
N GLY A 129 -5.42 0.20 -4.25
CA GLY A 129 -5.70 -0.63 -3.07
C GLY A 129 -5.63 -2.13 -3.30
N PHE A 130 -6.17 -2.65 -4.42
CA PHE A 130 -6.58 -4.06 -4.41
C PHE A 130 -6.26 -4.87 -5.66
N ASN A 131 -5.90 -4.25 -6.75
CA ASN A 131 -5.49 -4.90 -7.99
C ASN A 131 -4.61 -3.94 -8.79
N THR A 132 -3.58 -3.44 -8.15
CA THR A 132 -2.70 -2.43 -8.73
C THR A 132 -1.98 -2.99 -9.94
N ARG A 133 -2.21 -2.38 -11.09
CA ARG A 133 -1.48 -2.69 -12.33
C ARG A 133 -0.24 -1.83 -12.42
N GLY A 134 0.89 -2.46 -12.75
CA GLY A 134 2.15 -1.75 -12.98
C GLY A 134 2.02 -0.72 -14.10
N GLU A 135 1.25 -1.03 -15.16
CA GLU A 135 0.96 -0.10 -16.26
C GLU A 135 0.32 1.20 -15.78
N HIS A 136 -0.67 1.13 -14.89
CA HIS A 136 -1.33 2.30 -14.32
C HIS A 136 -0.37 3.11 -13.45
N LEU A 137 0.50 2.43 -12.70
CA LEU A 137 1.52 3.11 -11.91
C LEU A 137 2.52 3.82 -12.81
N ARG A 138 3.01 3.19 -13.88
CA ARG A 138 3.91 3.84 -14.86
C ARG A 138 3.28 5.08 -15.49
N LYS A 139 1.99 5.01 -15.83
CA LYS A 139 1.27 6.12 -16.46
C LYS A 139 1.15 7.31 -15.53
N ASN A 140 0.77 7.08 -14.27
CA ASN A 140 0.27 8.13 -13.37
C ASN A 140 1.28 8.59 -12.32
N TYR A 141 2.37 7.82 -12.07
CA TYR A 141 3.33 8.08 -11.00
C TYR A 141 4.78 7.99 -11.50
N LEU A 142 5.66 8.76 -10.86
CA LEU A 142 7.08 8.47 -10.81
C LEU A 142 7.27 7.39 -9.73
N VAL A 143 7.96 6.30 -10.08
CA VAL A 143 8.11 5.14 -9.19
C VAL A 143 9.56 4.98 -8.80
N ALA A 144 9.82 4.89 -7.51
CA ALA A 144 11.15 4.59 -6.96
C ALA A 144 11.07 3.39 -6.03
N VAL A 145 12.11 2.55 -6.04
CA VAL A 145 12.27 1.46 -5.07
C VAL A 145 13.01 2.04 -3.87
N THR A 146 12.43 1.94 -2.68
CA THR A 146 13.02 2.51 -1.46
C THR A 146 13.65 1.45 -0.55
N GLY A 147 13.39 0.17 -0.80
CA GLY A 147 14.00 -0.92 -0.04
C GLY A 147 13.19 -2.20 -0.04
N GLU A 148 13.62 -3.13 0.82
CA GLU A 148 12.90 -4.36 1.15
C GLU A 148 12.57 -4.34 2.64
N GLN A 149 11.41 -4.88 3.01
CA GLN A 149 10.96 -4.97 4.39
C GLN A 149 10.16 -6.25 4.60
N GLU A 150 10.26 -6.84 5.78
CA GLU A 150 9.34 -7.89 6.19
C GLU A 150 8.10 -7.26 6.83
N LEU A 151 6.91 -7.69 6.39
CA LEU A 151 5.62 -7.25 6.91
C LEU A 151 4.72 -8.47 7.09
N ASP A 152 4.26 -8.72 8.31
CA ASP A 152 3.45 -9.90 8.68
C ASP A 152 4.07 -11.25 8.24
N GLY A 153 5.39 -11.39 8.40
CA GLY A 153 6.13 -12.59 7.98
C GLY A 153 6.28 -12.74 6.47
N ARG A 154 5.89 -11.73 5.68
CA ARG A 154 6.03 -11.70 4.23
C ARG A 154 7.19 -10.80 3.82
N LYS A 155 7.98 -11.26 2.87
CA LYS A 155 9.01 -10.42 2.24
C LYS A 155 8.33 -9.45 1.29
N THR A 156 8.54 -8.16 1.50
CA THR A 156 7.99 -7.10 0.64
C THR A 156 9.09 -6.26 0.03
N VAL A 157 8.83 -5.76 -1.16
CA VAL A 157 9.56 -4.65 -1.73
C VAL A 157 8.76 -3.37 -1.54
N VAL A 158 9.42 -2.31 -1.08
CA VAL A 158 8.77 -1.02 -0.84
C VAL A 158 9.03 -0.10 -2.02
N ILE A 159 7.95 0.37 -2.63
CA ILE A 159 8.01 1.38 -3.69
C ILE A 159 7.37 2.67 -3.21
N GLU A 160 7.95 3.78 -3.66
CA GLU A 160 7.41 5.13 -3.46
C GLU A 160 6.87 5.65 -4.79
N LEU A 161 5.65 6.17 -4.74
CA LEU A 161 4.91 6.69 -5.88
C LEU A 161 4.72 8.18 -5.69
N THR A 162 5.24 9.00 -6.61
CA THR A 162 4.99 10.45 -6.67
C THR A 162 4.01 10.72 -7.80
N PRO A 163 2.83 11.32 -7.55
CA PRO A 163 1.86 11.61 -8.61
C PRO A 163 2.45 12.54 -9.68
N LYS A 164 2.21 12.23 -10.96
CA LYS A 164 2.60 13.09 -12.08
C LYS A 164 1.66 14.28 -12.27
N SER A 165 0.38 14.10 -11.90
CA SER A 165 -0.65 15.16 -12.03
C SER A 165 -0.54 16.17 -10.89
N ASP A 166 -0.47 17.48 -11.25
CA ASP A 166 -0.47 18.58 -10.29
C ASP A 166 -1.73 18.56 -9.41
N LYS A 167 -2.88 18.33 -10.02
CA LYS A 167 -4.17 18.25 -9.33
C LYS A 167 -4.17 17.18 -8.24
N ILE A 168 -3.50 16.04 -8.46
CA ILE A 168 -3.38 14.99 -7.44
C ILE A 168 -2.35 15.40 -6.40
N ARG A 169 -1.24 16.04 -6.80
CA ARG A 169 -0.20 16.52 -5.86
C ARG A 169 -0.71 17.57 -4.87
N GLU A 170 -1.73 18.33 -5.23
CA GLU A 170 -2.42 19.26 -4.31
C GLU A 170 -3.07 18.54 -3.12
N GLN A 171 -3.39 17.25 -3.27
CA GLN A 171 -4.06 16.44 -2.25
C GLN A 171 -3.15 15.38 -1.65
N ILE A 172 -2.28 14.75 -2.46
CA ILE A 172 -1.42 13.64 -2.06
C ILE A 172 0.00 13.94 -2.52
N THR A 173 0.94 14.03 -1.59
CA THR A 173 2.35 14.28 -1.91
C THR A 173 3.03 13.03 -2.44
N LYS A 174 2.78 11.89 -1.81
CA LYS A 174 3.35 10.59 -2.17
C LYS A 174 2.56 9.43 -1.57
N ILE A 175 2.81 8.25 -2.12
CA ILE A 175 2.29 6.99 -1.61
C ILE A 175 3.46 6.03 -1.44
N GLN A 176 3.59 5.39 -0.29
CA GLN A 176 4.46 4.24 -0.11
C GLN A 176 3.62 2.96 -0.19
N MET A 177 4.11 1.97 -0.91
CA MET A 177 3.41 0.73 -1.14
C MET A 177 4.33 -0.46 -0.85
N TRP A 178 3.85 -1.38 -0.01
CA TRP A 178 4.52 -2.64 0.32
C TRP A 178 3.95 -3.73 -0.57
N VAL A 179 4.75 -4.19 -1.51
CA VAL A 179 4.39 -5.22 -2.48
C VAL A 179 4.97 -6.55 -2.01
N ASP A 180 4.12 -7.53 -1.72
CA ASP A 180 4.52 -8.87 -1.33
C ASP A 180 5.23 -9.58 -2.50
N THR A 181 6.47 -10.02 -2.30
CA THR A 181 7.27 -10.65 -3.36
C THR A 181 6.82 -12.06 -3.73
N GLY A 182 5.94 -12.67 -2.95
CA GLY A 182 5.34 -13.97 -3.25
C GLY A 182 4.14 -13.88 -4.17
N SER A 183 3.29 -12.84 -4.01
CA SER A 183 2.05 -12.66 -4.77
C SER A 183 2.08 -11.50 -5.76
N TRP A 184 3.05 -10.60 -5.65
CA TRP A 184 3.15 -9.33 -6.37
C TRP A 184 1.92 -8.43 -6.22
N MET A 185 1.26 -8.56 -5.09
CA MET A 185 0.14 -7.70 -4.69
C MET A 185 0.58 -6.73 -3.59
N ALA A 186 0.03 -5.52 -3.63
CA ALA A 186 0.19 -4.58 -2.52
C ALA A 186 -0.57 -5.08 -1.30
N ILE A 187 0.11 -5.23 -0.16
CA ILE A 187 -0.49 -5.64 1.11
C ILE A 187 -0.62 -4.48 2.10
N GLN A 188 0.13 -3.41 1.87
CA GLN A 188 0.00 -2.18 2.63
C GLN A 188 0.29 -0.97 1.77
N GLN A 189 -0.40 0.13 2.06
CA GLN A 189 -0.17 1.43 1.47
C GLN A 189 -0.20 2.50 2.55
N LYS A 190 0.69 3.48 2.43
CA LYS A 190 0.70 4.69 3.25
C LYS A 190 0.61 5.90 2.32
N VAL A 191 -0.48 6.63 2.44
CA VAL A 191 -0.77 7.81 1.62
C VAL A 191 -0.53 9.06 2.45
N TYR A 192 0.32 9.94 1.96
CA TYR A 192 0.67 11.20 2.62
C TYR A 192 -0.15 12.33 2.01
N GLU A 193 -0.97 12.97 2.83
CA GLU A 193 -1.79 14.11 2.44
C GLU A 193 -0.91 15.36 2.25
N ALA A 194 -1.27 16.20 1.30
CA ALA A 194 -0.53 17.42 1.05
C ALA A 194 -0.82 18.48 2.12
N ASN A 195 0.20 19.29 2.43
CA ASN A 195 0.08 20.51 3.26
C ASN A 195 -0.40 20.32 4.71
N SER A 196 -0.57 19.09 5.18
CA SER A 196 -1.11 18.84 6.53
C SER A 196 -0.17 18.05 7.45
N GLY A 197 0.74 17.26 6.90
CA GLY A 197 1.49 16.25 7.66
C GLY A 197 0.65 15.00 7.98
N ASP A 198 -0.61 15.00 7.62
CA ASP A 198 -1.52 13.87 7.79
C ASP A 198 -1.14 12.71 6.86
N TYR A 199 -1.44 11.51 7.29
CA TYR A 199 -1.36 10.33 6.43
C TYR A 199 -2.40 9.30 6.84
N PHE A 200 -2.68 8.39 5.94
CA PHE A 200 -3.40 7.18 6.30
C PHE A 200 -2.68 5.93 5.75
N ILE A 201 -2.86 4.84 6.47
CA ILE A 201 -2.38 3.51 6.09
C ILE A 201 -3.59 2.64 5.80
N ILE A 202 -3.57 1.89 4.72
CA ILE A 202 -4.46 0.76 4.48
C ILE A 202 -3.59 -0.49 4.53
N HIS A 203 -3.90 -1.38 5.45
CA HIS A 203 -3.21 -2.64 5.66
C HIS A 203 -4.16 -3.80 5.43
N CYS A 204 -3.73 -4.80 4.67
CA CYS A 204 -4.52 -5.96 4.29
C CYS A 204 -3.88 -7.24 4.80
N THR A 205 -4.65 -8.03 5.56
CA THR A 205 -4.23 -9.35 6.06
C THR A 205 -5.18 -10.44 5.60
N GLY A 206 -4.76 -11.70 5.66
CA GLY A 206 -5.60 -12.82 5.27
C GLY A 206 -6.07 -12.75 3.81
N LEU A 207 -5.21 -12.23 2.90
CA LEU A 207 -5.57 -12.09 1.50
C LEU A 207 -5.84 -13.44 0.84
N MET A 208 -7.02 -13.57 0.23
CA MET A 208 -7.43 -14.72 -0.56
C MET A 208 -7.79 -14.27 -1.96
N LYS A 209 -6.87 -14.53 -2.92
CA LYS A 209 -7.05 -14.20 -4.35
C LYS A 209 -7.85 -15.30 -5.04
N ASN A 210 -8.73 -14.89 -5.95
CA ASN A 210 -9.51 -15.77 -6.84
C ASN A 210 -10.45 -16.75 -6.12
N LEU A 211 -10.85 -16.42 -4.88
CA LEU A 211 -11.88 -17.13 -4.17
C LEU A 211 -13.25 -16.91 -4.86
N LYS A 212 -14.06 -17.96 -5.00
CA LYS A 212 -15.43 -17.79 -5.46
C LYS A 212 -16.24 -16.99 -4.45
N ILE A 213 -16.62 -15.77 -4.83
CA ILE A 213 -17.46 -14.88 -4.02
C ILE A 213 -18.87 -14.86 -4.62
N ASP A 214 -19.85 -15.27 -3.83
CA ASP A 214 -21.26 -15.30 -4.24
C ASP A 214 -21.81 -13.89 -4.47
N ASP A 215 -22.75 -13.76 -5.41
CA ASP A 215 -23.41 -12.49 -5.74
C ASP A 215 -24.18 -11.88 -4.55
N SER A 216 -24.64 -12.70 -3.62
CA SER A 216 -25.31 -12.22 -2.41
C SER A 216 -24.43 -11.29 -1.58
N ARG A 217 -23.09 -11.47 -1.62
CA ARG A 217 -22.15 -10.60 -0.94
C ARG A 217 -22.20 -9.16 -1.44
N PHE A 218 -22.59 -8.96 -2.70
CA PHE A 218 -22.63 -7.64 -3.34
C PHE A 218 -24.06 -7.09 -3.48
N LYS A 219 -25.00 -7.65 -2.71
CA LYS A 219 -26.36 -7.12 -2.62
C LYS A 219 -26.51 -6.19 -1.40
N PRO A 220 -27.34 -5.15 -1.50
CA PRO A 220 -27.78 -4.38 -0.36
C PRO A 220 -28.39 -5.28 0.73
N ASP A 221 -27.91 -5.14 1.97
CA ASP A 221 -28.39 -5.91 3.13
C ASP A 221 -28.87 -5.01 4.28
N TRP A 222 -29.05 -3.73 3.98
CA TRP A 222 -29.59 -2.77 4.95
C TRP A 222 -31.12 -2.82 5.01
N PRO A 223 -31.75 -2.34 6.13
CA PRO A 223 -33.18 -2.35 6.31
C PRO A 223 -33.93 -1.58 5.22
N LYS A 224 -35.11 -2.06 4.83
CA LYS A 224 -35.95 -1.40 3.80
C LYS A 224 -36.39 0.01 4.20
N ASN A 225 -36.47 0.29 5.51
CA ASN A 225 -36.82 1.58 6.08
C ASN A 225 -35.61 2.50 6.29
N ALA A 226 -34.42 2.14 5.78
CA ALA A 226 -33.28 3.04 5.84
C ALA A 226 -33.55 4.30 5.01
N THR A 227 -33.23 5.45 5.55
CA THR A 227 -33.34 6.74 4.87
C THR A 227 -32.34 6.79 3.72
N LYS A 228 -32.83 6.94 2.50
CA LYS A 228 -31.97 7.05 1.30
C LYS A 228 -31.78 8.51 0.94
N ILE A 229 -30.55 8.89 0.73
CA ILE A 229 -30.18 10.22 0.21
C ILE A 229 -29.25 10.07 -0.99
N LYS A 230 -29.38 11.01 -1.93
CA LYS A 230 -28.48 11.16 -3.09
C LYS A 230 -27.73 12.49 -2.90
N PRO A 231 -26.53 12.48 -2.30
CA PRO A 231 -25.75 13.70 -2.18
C PRO A 231 -25.51 14.30 -3.57
N ARG A 232 -25.60 15.61 -3.68
CA ARG A 232 -25.21 16.30 -4.91
C ARG A 232 -23.69 16.28 -4.94
N GLY A 233 -23.11 15.68 -5.99
CA GLY A 233 -21.69 15.70 -6.27
C GLY A 233 -21.23 17.05 -6.81
#